data_ea32311c93d9529f2f795f6c64e1994e
#
_entry.id   ea32311c93d9529f2f795f6c64e1994e
#
_cell.length_a   1.000
_cell.length_b   1.000
_cell.length_c   1.000
_cell.angle_alpha   90.00
_cell.angle_beta   90.00
_cell.angle_gamma   90.00
#
_symmetry.space_group_name_H-M   'P 1'
#
loop_
_entity.id
_entity.type
_entity.pdbx_description
1 polymer ?
#
loop_
_entity_poly.entity_id
_entity_poly.type
_entity_poly.pdbx_seq_one_letter_code
_entity_poly.pdbx_strand_id
1 'polypeptide(L)'
;MHEQSIFTLNVPTELKDDVVDKLICLPCITGFNLKTIHGYSREHSLYDISEQVEGYRAFFQFEILIASKNVSKLIESLKPVCQSAKLKYWLTPVIENGHFE
;
A
#
# COMPACT_ATOMS: atom_id res chain seq x y z
N MET A 1 -1.68 22.60 2.53
CA MET A 1 -1.53 21.26 1.92
C MET A 1 -0.05 20.92 1.79
N HIS A 2 0.33 19.72 2.15
CA HIS A 2 1.73 19.28 2.02
C HIS A 2 2.01 18.83 0.59
N GLU A 3 3.19 19.16 0.09
CA GLU A 3 3.57 18.82 -1.28
C GLU A 3 3.83 17.33 -1.48
N GLN A 4 4.27 16.65 -0.41
CA GLN A 4 4.58 15.23 -0.43
C GLN A 4 3.69 14.48 0.53
N SER A 5 3.37 13.25 0.18
CA SER A 5 2.61 12.34 1.03
C SER A 5 3.23 10.96 1.01
N ILE A 6 2.96 10.19 2.05
CA ILE A 6 3.25 8.75 2.04
C ILE A 6 1.92 8.04 1.82
N PHE A 7 1.86 7.28 0.75
CA PHE A 7 0.73 6.41 0.45
C PHE A 7 1.06 5.02 1.02
N THR A 8 0.25 4.59 1.97
CA THR A 8 0.44 3.29 2.62
C THR A 8 -0.65 2.35 2.17
N LEU A 9 -0.27 1.17 1.68
CA LEU A 9 -1.20 0.19 1.14
C LEU A 9 -0.90 -1.18 1.73
N ASN A 10 -1.91 -1.82 2.30
CA ASN A 10 -1.80 -3.19 2.79
C ASN A 10 -2.29 -4.15 1.71
N VAL A 11 -1.43 -5.10 1.33
CA VAL A 11 -1.67 -5.99 0.21
C VAL A 11 -1.56 -7.44 0.66
N PRO A 12 -2.59 -8.29 0.41
CA PRO A 12 -2.46 -9.71 0.68
C PRO A 12 -1.32 -10.32 -0.14
N THR A 13 -0.75 -11.39 0.35
CA THR A 13 0.43 -11.99 -0.26
C THR A 13 0.22 -12.38 -1.72
N GLU A 14 -0.97 -12.83 -2.09
CA GLU A 14 -1.29 -13.25 -3.46
C GLU A 14 -1.35 -12.12 -4.47
N LEU A 15 -1.49 -10.87 -4.02
CA LEU A 15 -1.55 -9.70 -4.90
C LEU A 15 -0.26 -8.88 -4.93
N LYS A 16 0.72 -9.26 -4.14
CA LYS A 16 1.95 -8.46 -3.98
C LYS A 16 2.68 -8.23 -5.29
N ASP A 17 2.86 -9.26 -6.09
CA ASP A 17 3.60 -9.14 -7.35
C ASP A 17 2.87 -8.27 -8.37
N ASP A 18 1.54 -8.35 -8.42
CA ASP A 18 0.74 -7.50 -9.30
C ASP A 18 0.86 -6.02 -8.91
N VAL A 19 0.89 -5.73 -7.62
CA VAL A 19 1.08 -4.36 -7.14
C VAL A 19 2.49 -3.86 -7.47
N VAL A 20 3.51 -4.68 -7.25
CA VAL A 20 4.90 -4.33 -7.59
C VAL A 20 5.01 -3.97 -9.07
N ASP A 21 4.41 -4.78 -9.94
CA ASP A 21 4.47 -4.54 -11.39
C ASP A 21 3.83 -3.21 -11.77
N LYS A 22 2.71 -2.86 -11.15
CA LYS A 22 2.05 -1.58 -11.41
C LYS A 22 2.91 -0.41 -10.94
N LEU A 23 3.51 -0.52 -9.76
CA LEU A 23 4.33 0.56 -9.21
C LEU A 23 5.60 0.80 -10.01
N ILE A 24 6.24 -0.26 -10.47
CA ILE A 24 7.46 -0.16 -11.27
C ILE A 24 7.19 0.59 -12.58
N CYS A 25 6.01 0.40 -13.16
CA CYS A 25 5.64 1.02 -14.43
C CYS A 25 5.15 2.46 -14.30
N LEU A 26 4.99 2.97 -13.08
CA LEU A 26 4.44 4.31 -12.86
C LEU A 26 5.55 5.35 -12.74
N PRO A 27 5.74 6.21 -13.75
CA PRO A 27 6.91 7.10 -13.78
C PRO A 27 6.88 8.22 -12.73
N CYS A 28 5.73 8.50 -12.13
CA CYS A 28 5.64 9.58 -11.13
C CYS A 28 6.15 9.18 -9.75
N ILE A 29 6.54 7.92 -9.56
CA ILE A 29 7.18 7.48 -8.32
C ILE A 29 8.61 7.04 -8.61
N THR A 30 9.52 7.34 -7.69
CA THR A 30 10.93 7.00 -7.84
C THR A 30 11.29 5.71 -7.11
N GLY A 31 10.47 5.31 -6.16
CA GLY A 31 10.70 4.07 -5.42
C GLY A 31 9.67 3.88 -4.35
N PHE A 32 9.72 2.74 -3.69
CA PHE A 32 8.82 2.40 -2.60
C PHE A 32 9.48 1.40 -1.67
N ASN A 33 9.00 1.35 -0.44
CA ASN A 33 9.44 0.37 0.55
C ASN A 33 8.37 -0.68 0.73
N LEU A 34 8.80 -1.89 1.04
CA LEU A 34 7.93 -3.04 1.23
C LEU A 34 8.35 -3.78 2.48
N LYS A 35 7.38 -4.06 3.35
CA LYS A 35 7.63 -4.85 4.56
C LYS A 35 6.47 -5.81 4.81
N THR A 36 6.75 -6.88 5.53
CA THR A 36 5.70 -7.82 5.95
C THR A 36 5.11 -7.34 7.27
N ILE A 37 3.79 -7.45 7.40
CA ILE A 37 3.08 -7.10 8.63
C ILE A 37 2.06 -8.18 8.96
N HIS A 38 1.66 -8.23 10.24
CA HIS A 38 0.52 -9.02 10.69
C HIS A 38 -0.62 -8.06 11.00
N GLY A 39 -1.71 -8.20 10.25
CA GLY A 39 -2.87 -7.31 10.40
C GLY A 39 -3.95 -7.97 11.26
N TYR A 40 -4.44 -7.22 12.22
CA TYR A 40 -5.58 -7.62 13.05
C TYR A 40 -6.72 -6.66 12.75
N SER A 41 -7.89 -7.19 12.38
CA SER A 41 -9.00 -6.33 12.02
C SER A 41 -10.32 -7.04 12.22
N ARG A 42 -11.33 -6.30 12.69
CA ARG A 42 -12.70 -6.79 12.76
C ARG A 42 -13.44 -6.64 11.44
N GLU A 43 -12.85 -5.94 10.49
CA GLU A 43 -13.44 -5.76 9.16
C GLU A 43 -13.38 -7.04 8.33
N HIS A 44 -12.47 -7.95 8.67
CA HIS A 44 -12.34 -9.23 7.99
C HIS A 44 -13.18 -10.26 8.73
N SER A 45 -14.38 -10.52 8.21
CA SER A 45 -15.31 -11.47 8.84
C SER A 45 -14.98 -12.92 8.53
N LEU A 46 -14.20 -13.16 7.47
CA LEU A 46 -13.85 -14.51 7.03
C LEU A 46 -12.34 -14.63 6.94
N TYR A 47 -11.77 -15.47 7.81
CA TYR A 47 -10.37 -15.87 7.73
C TYR A 47 -10.32 -17.28 7.16
N ASP A 48 -9.23 -17.63 6.51
CA ASP A 48 -8.95 -19.02 6.23
C ASP A 48 -8.62 -19.74 7.55
N ILE A 49 -8.46 -21.06 7.49
CA ILE A 49 -8.24 -21.87 8.70
C ILE A 49 -6.99 -21.42 9.45
N SER A 50 -5.93 -21.12 8.71
CA SER A 50 -4.66 -20.69 9.27
C SER A 50 -4.80 -19.36 10.01
N GLU A 51 -5.46 -18.38 9.37
CA GLU A 51 -5.68 -17.07 9.95
C GLU A 51 -6.55 -17.14 11.21
N GLN A 52 -7.55 -17.99 11.22
CA GLN A 52 -8.42 -18.18 12.39
C GLN A 52 -7.64 -18.68 13.59
N VAL A 53 -6.72 -19.61 13.37
CA VAL A 53 -5.89 -20.16 14.44
C VAL A 53 -4.90 -19.12 14.97
N GLU A 54 -4.30 -18.36 14.08
CA GLU A 54 -3.28 -17.37 14.46
C GLU A 54 -3.86 -16.03 14.91
N GLY A 55 -5.11 -15.75 14.54
CA GLY A 55 -5.78 -14.52 14.93
C GLY A 55 -5.33 -13.28 14.16
N TYR A 56 -4.60 -13.45 13.07
CA TYR A 56 -4.16 -12.33 12.25
C TYR A 56 -4.12 -12.74 10.78
N ARG A 57 -3.97 -11.75 9.92
CA ARG A 57 -3.75 -11.96 8.50
C ARG A 57 -2.40 -11.37 8.10
N ALA A 58 -1.62 -12.13 7.33
CA ALA A 58 -0.33 -11.67 6.82
C ALA A 58 -0.55 -10.76 5.60
N PHE A 59 0.11 -9.62 5.59
CA PHE A 59 0.09 -8.65 4.50
C PHE A 59 1.51 -8.22 4.18
N PHE A 60 1.66 -7.71 2.95
CA PHE A 60 2.76 -6.84 2.61
C PHE A 60 2.27 -5.39 2.72
N GLN A 61 3.03 -4.55 3.37
CA GLN A 61 2.70 -3.13 3.45
C GLN A 61 3.66 -2.34 2.58
N PHE A 62 3.10 -1.62 1.62
CA PHE A 62 3.84 -0.74 0.73
C PHE A 62 3.79 0.67 1.28
N GLU A 63 4.95 1.35 1.26
CA GLU A 63 5.04 2.76 1.61
C GLU A 63 5.67 3.50 0.44
N ILE A 64 4.92 4.43 -0.13
CA ILE A 64 5.31 5.13 -1.35
C ILE A 64 5.35 6.62 -1.06
N LEU A 65 6.54 7.21 -1.11
CA LEU A 65 6.67 8.66 -1.03
C LEU A 65 6.34 9.25 -2.39
N ILE A 66 5.34 10.10 -2.45
CA ILE A 66 4.82 10.59 -3.72
C ILE A 66 4.40 12.06 -3.58
N ALA A 67 4.57 12.83 -4.66
CA ALA A 67 4.00 14.16 -4.70
C ALA A 67 2.49 14.08 -4.52
N SER A 68 1.94 14.87 -3.63
CA SER A 68 0.52 14.81 -3.30
C SER A 68 -0.38 15.01 -4.53
N LYS A 69 0.07 15.81 -5.49
CA LYS A 69 -0.66 16.04 -6.75
C LYS A 69 -0.77 14.78 -7.62
N ASN A 70 0.08 13.77 -7.39
CA ASN A 70 0.10 12.56 -8.19
C ASN A 70 -0.64 11.38 -7.54
N VAL A 71 -1.21 11.58 -6.36
CA VAL A 71 -1.91 10.51 -5.64
C VAL A 71 -3.08 9.95 -6.44
N SER A 72 -3.83 10.80 -7.13
CA SER A 72 -4.96 10.32 -7.96
C SER A 72 -4.49 9.42 -9.10
N LYS A 73 -3.33 9.70 -9.70
CA LYS A 73 -2.75 8.83 -10.74
C LYS A 73 -2.36 7.47 -10.16
N LEU A 74 -1.79 7.47 -8.97
CA LEU A 74 -1.42 6.25 -8.27
C LEU A 74 -2.66 5.39 -7.99
N ILE A 75 -3.71 6.00 -7.45
CA ILE A 75 -4.94 5.29 -7.15
C ILE A 75 -5.55 4.70 -8.43
N GLU A 76 -5.61 5.48 -9.51
CA GLU A 76 -6.14 4.99 -10.78
C GLU A 76 -5.33 3.82 -11.33
N SER A 77 -4.01 3.89 -11.20
CA SER A 77 -3.13 2.81 -11.66
C SER A 77 -3.33 1.52 -10.86
N LEU A 78 -3.64 1.63 -9.57
CA LEU A 78 -3.81 0.48 -8.69
C LEU A 78 -5.23 -0.12 -8.71
N LYS A 79 -6.23 0.62 -9.20
CA LYS A 79 -7.62 0.14 -9.22
C LYS A 79 -7.79 -1.25 -9.84
N PRO A 80 -7.21 -1.54 -11.01
CA PRO A 80 -7.42 -2.86 -11.62
C PRO A 80 -7.00 -4.04 -10.74
N VAL A 81 -6.00 -3.82 -9.89
CA VAL A 81 -5.50 -4.87 -8.99
C VAL A 81 -6.22 -4.86 -7.65
N CYS A 82 -6.50 -3.67 -7.11
CA CYS A 82 -6.86 -3.50 -5.71
C CYS A 82 -8.36 -3.36 -5.45
N GLN A 83 -9.14 -2.96 -6.45
CA GLN A 83 -10.54 -2.60 -6.22
C GLN A 83 -11.40 -3.79 -5.83
N SER A 84 -11.27 -4.91 -6.51
CA SER A 84 -12.09 -6.10 -6.25
C SER A 84 -11.83 -6.69 -4.86
N ALA A 85 -10.59 -6.60 -4.40
CA ALA A 85 -10.20 -7.10 -3.09
C ALA A 85 -10.45 -6.07 -1.98
N LYS A 86 -10.87 -4.85 -2.34
CA LYS A 86 -11.16 -3.76 -1.40
C LYS A 86 -9.99 -3.47 -0.47
N LEU A 87 -8.80 -3.35 -1.05
CA LEU A 87 -7.59 -3.14 -0.26
C LEU A 87 -7.62 -1.78 0.43
N LYS A 88 -7.13 -1.78 1.66
CA LYS A 88 -7.10 -0.57 2.48
C LYS A 88 -5.83 0.23 2.21
N TYR A 89 -5.99 1.53 2.08
CA TYR A 89 -4.87 2.45 1.99
C TYR A 89 -5.15 3.70 2.81
N TRP A 90 -4.09 4.45 3.09
CA TRP A 90 -4.24 5.77 3.70
C TRP A 90 -3.07 6.65 3.28
N LEU A 91 -3.25 7.94 3.49
CA LEU A 91 -2.24 8.96 3.18
C LEU A 91 -1.78 9.61 4.46
N THR A 92 -0.47 9.81 4.55
CA THR A 92 0.15 10.54 5.64
C THR A 92 0.87 11.75 5.04
N PRO A 93 0.58 12.97 5.51
CA PRO A 93 1.32 14.13 5.00
C PRO A 93 2.77 14.09 5.49
N VAL A 94 3.69 14.52 4.64
CA VAL A 94 5.11 14.61 4.95
C VAL A 94 5.45 16.07 5.19
N ILE A 95 5.91 16.37 6.41
CA ILE A 95 6.25 17.74 6.79
C ILE A 95 7.52 18.18 6.08
N GLU A 96 8.49 17.29 6.00
CA GLU A 96 9.78 17.58 5.40
C GLU A 96 10.40 16.30 4.88
N ASN A 97 11.07 16.37 3.75
CA ASN A 97 11.86 15.25 3.25
C ASN A 97 13.10 15.79 2.56
N GLY A 98 14.15 14.99 2.50
CA GLY A 98 15.40 15.37 1.87
C GLY A 98 16.41 14.25 1.97
N HIS A 99 17.62 14.57 1.50
CA HIS A 99 18.76 13.67 1.57
C HIS A 99 19.83 14.31 2.44
N PHE A 100 20.49 13.45 3.21
CA PHE A 100 21.71 13.92 3.89
C PHE A 100 22.80 14.12 2.83
N GLU A 101 23.51 15.23 2.93
CA GLU A 101 24.59 15.57 1.99
C GLU A 101 25.87 15.94 2.71
#